data_dc04ed9128a4e8109c5f1554441167d0
#
_entry.id   dc04ed9128a4e8109c5f1554441167d0
#
_cell.length_a   1.000
_cell.length_b   1.000
_cell.length_c   1.000
_cell.angle_alpha   90.00
_cell.angle_beta   90.00
_cell.angle_gamma   90.00
#
_symmetry.space_group_name_H-M   'P 1'
#
loop_
_entity.id
_entity.type
_entity.pdbx_description
1 polymer ?
#
loop_
_entity_poly.entity_id
_entity_poly.type
_entity_poly.pdbx_seq_one_letter_code
_entity_poly.pdbx_strand_id
1 'polypeptide(L)'
;QPNRMLKVAATLQSVDDPNIFAFCDCAACPQEQGFVPPRAQSAHQMADHLAGNLRRAMQGRELKAFQYQDYGSLVNLSQYSAVGTLMGGTSKGSLRVEGRLARLVYISLYRMHQIAVFGWFRGLLMALTDRLHRAFKPKMKLH
;
A
#
# COMPACT_ATOMS: atom_id res chain seq x y z
N GLN A 1 7.29 21.71 -2.52
CA GLN A 1 7.34 20.69 -3.55
C GLN A 1 8.36 19.64 -3.12
N PRO A 2 8.05 18.37 -3.17
CA PRO A 2 9.08 17.34 -3.04
C PRO A 2 9.99 17.45 -4.27
N ASN A 3 11.19 17.95 -4.08
CA ASN A 3 12.12 18.43 -5.12
C ASN A 3 12.63 17.36 -6.13
N ARG A 4 12.06 16.17 -6.15
CA ARG A 4 12.51 15.07 -7.04
C ARG A 4 11.39 14.15 -7.53
N MET A 5 10.14 14.55 -7.38
CA MET A 5 8.99 13.78 -7.86
C MET A 5 8.46 14.35 -9.16
N LEU A 6 8.05 13.47 -10.07
CA LEU A 6 7.41 13.84 -11.31
C LEU A 6 6.01 14.40 -11.01
N LYS A 7 5.70 15.58 -11.50
CA LYS A 7 4.34 16.13 -11.39
C LYS A 7 3.39 15.34 -12.27
N VAL A 8 2.33 14.84 -11.67
CA VAL A 8 1.28 14.14 -12.40
C VAL A 8 -0.10 14.78 -12.16
N ALA A 9 -0.97 14.64 -13.14
CA ALA A 9 -2.39 14.95 -12.97
C ALA A 9 -3.07 13.90 -12.10
N ALA A 10 -4.33 14.11 -11.73
CA ALA A 10 -5.12 13.11 -11.01
C ALA A 10 -5.29 11.79 -11.79
N THR A 11 -5.11 11.79 -13.09
CA THR A 11 -5.10 10.60 -13.94
C THR A 11 -3.82 9.77 -13.86
N LEU A 12 -2.80 10.25 -13.10
CA LEU A 12 -1.44 9.71 -12.99
C LEU A 12 -0.59 9.92 -14.25
N GLN A 13 -1.07 10.72 -15.21
CA GLN A 13 -0.25 11.16 -16.35
C GLN A 13 0.67 12.30 -15.92
N SER A 14 1.87 12.35 -16.48
CA SER A 14 2.75 13.50 -16.35
C SER A 14 2.06 14.75 -16.89
N VAL A 15 2.29 15.89 -16.24
CA VAL A 15 1.78 17.19 -16.71
C VAL A 15 2.55 17.70 -17.93
N ASP A 16 3.78 17.19 -18.14
CA ASP A 16 4.66 17.62 -19.22
C ASP A 16 4.52 16.74 -20.48
N ASP A 17 4.13 15.46 -20.33
CA ASP A 17 3.93 14.53 -21.44
C ASP A 17 2.78 13.54 -21.10
N PRO A 18 1.67 13.55 -21.88
CA PRO A 18 0.52 12.68 -21.62
C PRO A 18 0.79 11.19 -21.89
N ASN A 19 1.91 10.83 -22.52
CA ASN A 19 2.30 9.44 -22.74
C ASN A 19 3.09 8.85 -21.57
N ILE A 20 3.51 9.69 -20.62
CA ILE A 20 4.26 9.28 -19.45
C ILE A 20 3.32 9.20 -18.24
N PHE A 21 3.36 8.07 -17.56
CA PHE A 21 2.64 7.86 -16.31
C PHE A 21 3.62 7.63 -15.17
N ALA A 22 3.31 8.17 -13.99
CA ALA A 22 4.08 7.91 -12.78
C ALA A 22 3.15 7.68 -11.59
N PHE A 23 3.61 6.86 -10.64
CA PHE A 23 2.86 6.53 -9.43
C PHE A 23 3.80 6.21 -8.27
N CYS A 24 3.25 6.12 -7.06
CA CYS A 24 4.00 5.86 -5.83
C CYS A 24 5.03 6.97 -5.52
N ASP A 25 6.21 6.60 -5.02
CA ASP A 25 7.22 7.50 -4.46
C ASP A 25 7.83 8.47 -5.49
N CYS A 26 7.75 8.14 -6.79
CA CYS A 26 8.26 9.01 -7.85
C CYS A 26 7.23 10.03 -8.36
N ALA A 27 5.97 9.98 -7.91
CA ALA A 27 4.88 10.80 -8.42
C ALA A 27 4.37 11.79 -7.39
N ALA A 28 4.33 13.06 -7.73
CA ALA A 28 3.62 14.11 -6.99
C ALA A 28 2.16 14.17 -7.47
N CYS A 29 1.33 13.24 -7.01
CA CYS A 29 -0.09 13.19 -7.34
C CYS A 29 -0.88 14.12 -6.41
N PRO A 30 -1.66 15.08 -6.95
CA PRO A 30 -2.42 16.02 -6.13
C PRO A 30 -3.60 15.33 -5.43
N GLN A 31 -3.95 15.82 -4.24
CA GLN A 31 -5.18 15.51 -3.52
C GLN A 31 -5.73 16.78 -2.86
N GLU A 32 -6.88 16.73 -2.19
CA GLU A 32 -7.53 17.90 -1.60
C GLU A 32 -6.61 18.69 -0.65
N GLN A 33 -5.76 18.01 0.10
CA GLN A 33 -4.78 18.64 0.98
C GLN A 33 -3.37 18.13 0.63
N GLY A 34 -2.68 18.82 -0.28
CA GLY A 34 -1.30 18.51 -0.65
C GLY A 34 -1.17 17.38 -1.68
N PHE A 35 -0.33 16.40 -1.39
CA PHE A 35 -0.02 15.29 -2.28
C PHE A 35 -0.28 13.95 -1.61
N VAL A 36 -0.58 12.94 -2.43
CA VAL A 36 -0.71 11.55 -1.96
C VAL A 36 0.59 11.13 -1.26
N PRO A 37 0.51 10.64 0.00
CA PRO A 37 1.70 10.29 0.75
C PRO A 37 2.41 9.06 0.17
N PRO A 38 3.76 8.99 0.19
CA PRO A 38 4.52 7.85 -0.29
C PRO A 38 4.44 6.70 0.74
N ARG A 39 3.47 5.81 0.54
CA ARG A 39 3.20 4.66 1.42
C ARG A 39 2.85 3.43 0.59
N ALA A 40 3.06 2.23 1.14
CA ALA A 40 2.71 0.98 0.47
C ALA A 40 1.24 0.91 0.05
N GLN A 41 0.32 1.43 0.86
CA GLN A 41 -1.11 1.45 0.52
C GLN A 41 -1.44 2.41 -0.63
N SER A 42 -0.80 3.58 -0.70
CA SER A 42 -0.97 4.48 -1.84
C SER A 42 -0.37 3.91 -3.12
N ALA A 43 0.79 3.26 -3.02
CA ALA A 43 1.41 2.57 -4.14
C ALA A 43 0.48 1.49 -4.73
N HIS A 44 -0.13 0.68 -3.87
CA HIS A 44 -1.08 -0.37 -4.28
C HIS A 44 -2.31 0.21 -4.97
N GLN A 45 -2.96 1.21 -4.36
CA GLN A 45 -4.14 1.87 -4.93
C GLN A 45 -3.82 2.56 -6.27
N MET A 46 -2.68 3.26 -6.35
CA MET A 46 -2.24 3.91 -7.58
C MET A 46 -1.93 2.89 -8.68
N ALA A 47 -1.29 1.76 -8.36
CA ALA A 47 -0.99 0.71 -9.33
C ALA A 47 -2.26 0.11 -9.93
N ASP A 48 -3.25 -0.24 -9.10
CA ASP A 48 -4.53 -0.78 -9.57
C ASP A 48 -5.29 0.22 -10.44
N HIS A 49 -5.33 1.49 -10.00
CA HIS A 49 -5.96 2.56 -10.77
C HIS A 49 -5.27 2.79 -12.11
N LEU A 50 -3.93 2.84 -12.11
CA LEU A 50 -3.12 3.04 -13.31
C LEU A 50 -3.30 1.90 -14.30
N ALA A 51 -3.34 0.65 -13.85
CA ALA A 51 -3.62 -0.50 -14.72
C ALA A 51 -4.98 -0.37 -15.42
N GLY A 52 -5.99 0.17 -14.73
CA GLY A 52 -7.28 0.52 -15.31
C GLY A 52 -7.18 1.64 -16.34
N ASN A 53 -6.46 2.71 -16.02
CA ASN A 53 -6.27 3.87 -16.90
C ASN A 53 -5.46 3.53 -18.15
N LEU A 54 -4.43 2.71 -18.06
CA LEU A 54 -3.67 2.24 -19.22
C LEU A 54 -4.55 1.46 -20.20
N ARG A 55 -5.42 0.56 -19.71
CA ARG A 55 -6.39 -0.14 -20.58
C ARG A 55 -7.34 0.84 -21.26
N ARG A 56 -7.79 1.88 -20.54
CA ARG A 56 -8.65 2.92 -21.11
C ARG A 56 -7.93 3.73 -22.19
N ALA A 57 -6.69 4.13 -21.93
CA ALA A 57 -5.86 4.85 -22.89
C ALA A 57 -5.67 4.04 -24.19
N MET A 58 -5.35 2.74 -24.07
CA MET A 58 -5.23 1.85 -25.24
C MET A 58 -6.53 1.70 -26.04
N GLN A 59 -7.67 1.93 -25.41
CA GLN A 59 -8.99 1.88 -26.03
C GLN A 59 -9.50 3.25 -26.50
N GLY A 60 -8.68 4.31 -26.38
CA GLY A 60 -9.09 5.68 -26.69
C GLY A 60 -10.19 6.24 -25.78
N ARG A 61 -10.34 5.68 -24.58
CA ARG A 61 -11.37 6.11 -23.59
C ARG A 61 -10.79 7.15 -22.67
N GLU A 62 -11.66 8.02 -22.15
CA GLU A 62 -11.32 9.00 -21.13
C GLU A 62 -10.74 8.34 -19.88
N LEU A 63 -9.67 8.92 -19.32
CA LEU A 63 -9.02 8.43 -18.11
C LEU A 63 -9.79 8.90 -16.87
N LYS A 64 -9.74 8.09 -15.83
CA LYS A 64 -10.38 8.39 -14.54
C LYS A 64 -9.41 9.06 -13.60
N ALA A 65 -9.91 10.00 -12.80
CA ALA A 65 -9.15 10.61 -11.72
C ALA A 65 -8.93 9.62 -10.57
N PHE A 66 -7.72 9.57 -10.03
CA PHE A 66 -7.36 8.80 -8.85
C PHE A 66 -7.82 9.54 -7.60
N GLN A 67 -8.37 8.81 -6.66
CA GLN A 67 -8.70 9.30 -5.32
C GLN A 67 -8.05 8.39 -4.29
N TYR A 68 -7.15 8.95 -3.49
CA TYR A 68 -6.48 8.22 -2.43
C TYR A 68 -7.40 8.04 -1.23
N GLN A 69 -7.49 6.82 -0.73
CA GLN A 69 -8.20 6.49 0.49
C GLN A 69 -7.20 6.07 1.58
N ASP A 70 -7.11 6.84 2.65
CA ASP A 70 -6.26 6.51 3.78
C ASP A 70 -6.97 5.50 4.71
N TYR A 71 -6.40 4.32 4.85
CA TYR A 71 -6.89 3.26 5.77
C TYR A 71 -6.15 3.28 7.11
N GLY A 72 -5.31 4.29 7.34
CA GLY A 72 -4.50 4.42 8.53
C GLY A 72 -3.06 3.95 8.34
N SER A 73 -2.31 3.87 9.42
CA SER A 73 -0.92 3.44 9.42
C SER A 73 -0.63 2.50 10.57
N LEU A 74 0.16 1.47 10.30
CA LEU A 74 0.61 0.49 11.28
C LEU A 74 2.12 0.40 11.26
N VAL A 75 2.72 0.52 12.44
CA VAL A 75 4.17 0.38 12.64
C VAL A 75 4.42 -0.87 13.48
N ASN A 76 5.25 -1.77 12.96
CA ASN A 76 5.70 -2.93 13.70
C ASN A 76 6.87 -2.54 14.60
N LEU A 77 6.69 -2.67 15.92
CA LEU A 77 7.71 -2.29 16.90
C LEU A 77 8.59 -3.46 17.29
N SER A 78 8.10 -4.69 17.20
CA SER A 78 8.86 -5.90 17.54
C SER A 78 8.14 -7.17 17.09
N GLN A 79 8.72 -8.33 17.43
CA GLN A 79 8.08 -9.63 17.19
C GLN A 79 6.74 -9.80 17.93
N TYR A 80 6.45 -8.99 18.93
CA TYR A 80 5.31 -9.15 19.82
C TYR A 80 4.34 -7.96 19.82
N SER A 81 4.72 -6.81 19.26
CA SER A 81 3.96 -5.58 19.37
C SER A 81 3.94 -4.79 18.05
N ALA A 82 2.81 -4.23 17.75
CA ALA A 82 2.61 -3.22 16.71
C ALA A 82 1.71 -2.12 17.27
N VAL A 83 1.85 -0.92 16.77
CA VAL A 83 1.02 0.23 17.11
C VAL A 83 0.61 0.95 15.83
N GLY A 84 -0.59 1.47 15.82
CA GLY A 84 -1.04 2.26 14.69
C GLY A 84 -2.46 2.76 14.83
N THR A 85 -2.91 3.43 13.79
CA THR A 85 -4.27 3.91 13.66
C THR A 85 -4.93 3.27 12.46
N LEU A 86 -6.14 2.76 12.63
CA LEU A 86 -7.00 2.33 11.54
C LEU A 86 -8.04 3.41 11.31
N MET A 87 -8.19 3.84 10.05
CA MET A 87 -9.22 4.78 9.65
C MET A 87 -10.30 4.01 8.89
N GLY A 88 -11.54 4.13 9.33
CA GLY A 88 -12.68 3.60 8.58
C GLY A 88 -12.93 4.47 7.35
N GLY A 89 -13.04 3.85 6.16
CA GLY A 89 -13.13 4.57 4.88
C GLY A 89 -14.32 5.52 4.71
N THR A 90 -15.27 5.53 5.64
CA THR A 90 -16.48 6.40 5.58
C THR A 90 -16.75 7.16 6.88
N SER A 91 -16.02 6.91 7.96
CA SER A 91 -16.22 7.58 9.24
C SER A 91 -15.01 8.42 9.65
N LYS A 92 -15.26 9.63 10.17
CA LYS A 92 -14.25 10.55 10.68
C LYS A 92 -13.55 10.07 11.98
N GLY A 93 -13.66 8.80 12.33
CA GLY A 93 -13.07 8.21 13.52
C GLY A 93 -11.79 7.44 13.20
N SER A 94 -10.70 7.73 13.91
CA SER A 94 -9.50 6.91 13.93
C SER A 94 -9.53 5.99 15.14
N LEU A 95 -9.38 4.67 14.92
CA LEU A 95 -9.22 3.69 15.97
C LEU A 95 -7.75 3.42 16.22
N ARG A 96 -7.26 3.76 17.39
CA ARG A 96 -5.91 3.38 17.81
C ARG A 96 -5.88 1.90 18.15
N VAL A 97 -4.94 1.17 17.57
CA VAL A 97 -4.77 -0.27 17.75
C VAL A 97 -3.37 -0.55 18.27
N GLU A 98 -3.28 -1.37 19.31
CA GLU A 98 -2.01 -1.70 19.96
C GLU A 98 -1.91 -3.20 20.28
N GLY A 99 -0.68 -3.67 20.49
CA GLY A 99 -0.39 -5.01 20.97
C GLY A 99 -0.71 -6.13 19.96
N ARG A 100 -1.30 -7.22 20.46
CA ARG A 100 -1.58 -8.43 19.66
C ARG A 100 -2.55 -8.20 18.51
N LEU A 101 -3.55 -7.34 18.70
CA LEU A 101 -4.55 -7.02 17.68
C LEU A 101 -3.90 -6.25 16.52
N ALA A 102 -3.12 -5.20 16.82
CA ALA A 102 -2.38 -4.45 15.80
C ALA A 102 -1.42 -5.37 15.02
N ARG A 103 -0.80 -6.33 15.69
CA ARG A 103 0.04 -7.33 15.04
C ARG A 103 -0.73 -8.25 14.09
N LEU A 104 -1.91 -8.73 14.48
CA LEU A 104 -2.75 -9.54 13.60
C LEU A 104 -3.15 -8.76 12.35
N VAL A 105 -3.55 -7.49 12.51
CA VAL A 105 -3.86 -6.60 11.38
C VAL A 105 -2.63 -6.40 10.50
N TYR A 106 -1.45 -6.15 11.08
CA TYR A 106 -0.21 -6.02 10.32
C TYR A 106 0.12 -7.28 9.50
N ILE A 107 0.01 -8.46 10.11
CA ILE A 107 0.26 -9.73 9.42
C ILE A 107 -0.76 -9.95 8.30
N SER A 108 -2.04 -9.63 8.51
CA SER A 108 -3.07 -9.78 7.47
C SER A 108 -2.83 -8.85 6.28
N LEU A 109 -2.46 -7.59 6.52
CA LEU A 109 -2.08 -6.64 5.47
C LEU A 109 -0.85 -7.12 4.69
N TYR A 110 0.18 -7.61 5.39
CA TYR A 110 1.36 -8.17 4.75
C TYR A 110 1.02 -9.36 3.85
N ARG A 111 0.16 -10.27 4.32
CA ARG A 111 -0.31 -11.41 3.52
C ARG A 111 -1.16 -10.99 2.33
N MET A 112 -2.01 -9.99 2.50
CA MET A 112 -2.80 -9.44 1.41
C MET A 112 -1.89 -8.89 0.29
N HIS A 113 -0.82 -8.18 0.64
CA HIS A 113 0.15 -7.69 -0.35
C HIS A 113 0.92 -8.83 -1.03
N GLN A 114 1.31 -9.87 -0.30
CA GLN A 114 1.92 -11.06 -0.91
C GLN A 114 0.98 -11.75 -1.91
N ILE A 115 -0.30 -11.89 -1.56
CA ILE A 115 -1.30 -12.48 -2.44
C ILE A 115 -1.51 -11.61 -3.68
N ALA A 116 -1.54 -10.28 -3.54
CA ALA A 116 -1.67 -9.36 -4.66
C ALA A 116 -0.52 -9.47 -5.66
N VAL A 117 0.73 -9.67 -5.17
CA VAL A 117 1.92 -9.78 -6.03
C VAL A 117 2.12 -11.18 -6.62
N PHE A 118 1.94 -12.23 -5.80
CA PHE A 118 2.31 -13.61 -6.18
C PHE A 118 1.11 -14.50 -6.52
N GLY A 119 -0.11 -14.00 -6.32
CA GLY A 119 -1.35 -14.76 -6.42
C GLY A 119 -1.64 -15.55 -5.13
N TRP A 120 -2.90 -15.97 -4.97
CA TRP A 120 -3.38 -16.59 -3.73
C TRP A 120 -2.70 -17.92 -3.40
N PHE A 121 -2.42 -18.77 -4.40
CA PHE A 121 -1.81 -20.08 -4.19
C PHE A 121 -0.37 -19.98 -3.67
N ARG A 122 0.45 -19.15 -4.32
CA ARG A 122 1.82 -18.89 -3.87
C ARG A 122 1.84 -18.18 -2.53
N GLY A 123 0.94 -17.23 -2.30
CA GLY A 123 0.80 -16.53 -1.02
C GLY A 123 0.46 -17.48 0.14
N LEU A 124 -0.42 -18.46 -0.09
CA LEU A 124 -0.75 -19.48 0.89
C LEU A 124 0.47 -20.40 1.17
N LEU A 125 1.18 -20.83 0.14
CA LEU A 125 2.38 -21.66 0.28
C LEU A 125 3.47 -20.90 1.08
N MET A 126 3.69 -19.63 0.80
CA MET A 126 4.62 -18.78 1.56
C MET A 126 4.19 -18.64 3.03
N ALA A 127 2.89 -18.51 3.29
CA ALA A 127 2.38 -18.44 4.66
C ALA A 127 2.63 -19.74 5.43
N LEU A 128 2.47 -20.88 4.77
CA LEU A 128 2.73 -22.20 5.35
C LEU A 128 4.22 -22.41 5.64
N THR A 129 5.10 -22.10 4.68
CA THR A 129 6.55 -22.20 4.86
C THR A 129 7.06 -21.31 5.98
N ASP A 130 6.57 -20.07 6.09
CA ASP A 130 6.91 -19.15 7.19
C ASP A 130 6.47 -19.69 8.55
N ARG A 131 5.32 -20.38 8.60
CA ARG A 131 4.82 -20.99 9.84
C ARG A 131 5.69 -22.18 10.26
N LEU A 132 6.06 -23.04 9.32
CA LEU A 132 6.95 -24.17 9.54
C LEU A 132 8.35 -23.66 9.98
N HIS A 133 8.91 -22.71 9.26
CA HIS A 133 10.21 -22.14 9.59
C HIS A 133 10.27 -21.56 11.01
N ARG A 134 9.21 -20.87 11.45
CA ARG A 134 9.11 -20.37 12.83
C ARG A 134 9.00 -21.47 13.86
N ALA A 135 8.39 -22.60 13.55
CA ALA A 135 8.29 -23.73 14.46
C ALA A 135 9.65 -24.42 14.69
N PHE A 136 10.52 -24.41 13.67
CA PHE A 136 11.84 -25.06 13.73
C PHE A 136 12.99 -24.09 14.04
N LYS A 137 12.75 -22.78 14.12
CA LYS A 137 13.79 -21.81 14.41
C LYS A 137 14.26 -21.92 15.86
N PRO A 138 15.53 -22.27 16.12
CA PRO A 138 16.04 -22.38 17.48
C PRO A 138 15.99 -21.01 18.17
N LYS A 139 15.50 -20.97 19.41
CA LYS A 139 15.55 -19.78 20.25
C LYS A 139 16.98 -19.65 20.78
N MET A 140 17.80 -18.84 20.12
CA MET A 140 19.10 -18.45 20.72
C MET A 140 18.84 -17.59 21.95
N LYS A 141 19.25 -18.07 23.11
CA LYS A 141 19.38 -17.25 24.32
C LYS A 141 20.73 -16.56 24.21
N LEU A 142 20.74 -15.25 24.00
CA LEU A 142 21.91 -14.43 24.22
C LEU A 142 22.02 -14.23 25.74
N HIS A 143 23.10 -14.75 26.33
CA HIS A 143 23.50 -14.46 27.72
C HIS A 143 24.29 -13.16 27.75
#